data_310fadb15e37de528694645ebe50d495
#
_entry.id   310fadb15e37de528694645ebe50d495
#
_cell.length_a   1.000
_cell.length_b   1.000
_cell.length_c   1.000
_cell.angle_alpha   90.00
_cell.angle_beta   90.00
_cell.angle_gamma   90.00
#
_symmetry.space_group_name_H-M   'P 1'
#
loop_
_entity.id
_entity.type
_entity.pdbx_description
1 polymer ?
#
loop_
_entity_poly.entity_id
_entity_poly.type
_entity_poly.pdbx_seq_one_letter_code
_entity_poly.pdbx_strand_id
1 'polypeptide(L)'
;MGKTMSVNYQQYYLHQRPHGPATDSDVRVRAVEVDGLNDGQLLIKNEYFSLDPAIRGWMSDEPSYMPPIELNAVIRSSTVGTVVESRHPDFAAGDVVYGLNGWEEYSVSDGYFLTKVPKDNRFPLHYYLSAFGAVGLTAYFGITDAAELKAGDTLLMSAAAGAVGSL
;
A
#
# COMPACT_ATOMS: atom_id res chain seq x y z
N MET A 1 -28.95 -12.67 -10.01
CA MET A 1 -27.79 -13.03 -9.18
C MET A 1 -26.59 -13.12 -10.13
N GLY A 2 -25.71 -12.11 -10.12
CA GLY A 2 -24.48 -12.15 -10.91
C GLY A 2 -23.56 -13.24 -10.36
N LYS A 3 -22.89 -13.97 -11.26
CA LYS A 3 -21.91 -14.99 -10.89
C LYS A 3 -20.76 -14.28 -10.18
N THR A 4 -20.56 -14.56 -8.92
CA THR A 4 -19.43 -14.06 -8.13
C THR A 4 -18.13 -14.58 -8.75
N MET A 5 -17.13 -13.74 -8.91
CA MET A 5 -15.84 -14.14 -9.49
C MET A 5 -15.04 -14.90 -8.43
N SER A 6 -14.68 -16.15 -8.70
CA SER A 6 -13.68 -16.88 -7.92
C SER A 6 -12.29 -16.59 -8.50
N VAL A 7 -11.36 -16.14 -7.67
CA VAL A 7 -9.98 -15.78 -8.07
C VAL A 7 -8.99 -16.50 -7.18
N ASN A 8 -8.06 -17.23 -7.80
CA ASN A 8 -6.89 -17.80 -7.14
C ASN A 8 -5.68 -16.89 -7.40
N TYR A 9 -4.93 -16.53 -6.35
CA TYR A 9 -3.80 -15.62 -6.45
C TYR A 9 -2.72 -15.89 -5.40
N GLN A 10 -1.54 -15.29 -5.59
CA GLN A 10 -0.43 -15.39 -4.66
C GLN A 10 -0.46 -14.26 -3.64
N GLN A 11 -0.16 -14.62 -2.39
CA GLN A 11 -0.09 -13.69 -1.27
C GLN A 11 1.17 -13.95 -0.45
N TYR A 12 1.91 -12.88 -0.12
CA TYR A 12 3.02 -12.92 0.83
C TYR A 12 2.52 -12.68 2.25
N TYR A 13 2.87 -13.54 3.17
CA TYR A 13 2.43 -13.46 4.56
C TYR A 13 3.59 -13.53 5.55
N LEU A 14 3.40 -12.94 6.73
CA LEU A 14 4.37 -12.98 7.82
C LEU A 14 4.33 -14.36 8.48
N HIS A 15 5.37 -15.18 8.24
CA HIS A 15 5.46 -16.52 8.81
C HIS A 15 5.99 -16.50 10.24
N GLN A 16 7.02 -15.70 10.48
CA GLN A 16 7.61 -15.47 11.79
C GLN A 16 8.12 -14.04 11.90
N ARG A 17 8.32 -13.55 13.13
CA ARG A 17 8.88 -12.21 13.33
C ARG A 17 10.38 -12.21 13.09
N PRO A 18 10.90 -11.29 12.26
CA PRO A 18 12.32 -11.22 11.98
C PRO A 18 13.13 -10.73 13.19
N HIS A 19 14.25 -11.39 13.46
CA HIS A 19 15.29 -10.94 14.39
C HIS A 19 16.42 -10.25 13.61
N GLY A 20 16.45 -8.91 13.57
CA GLY A 20 17.34 -8.15 12.71
C GLY A 20 16.74 -7.84 11.32
N PRO A 21 17.52 -7.81 10.24
CA PRO A 21 16.98 -7.70 8.88
C PRO A 21 16.03 -8.85 8.58
N ALA A 22 14.96 -8.57 7.80
CA ALA A 22 14.04 -9.61 7.35
C ALA A 22 14.74 -10.57 6.38
N THR A 23 14.38 -11.84 6.45
CA THR A 23 14.93 -12.93 5.64
C THR A 23 13.82 -13.72 4.96
N ASP A 24 14.18 -14.59 4.01
CA ASP A 24 13.23 -15.48 3.31
C ASP A 24 12.49 -16.46 4.26
N SER A 25 13.02 -16.69 5.46
CA SER A 25 12.36 -17.51 6.46
C SER A 25 11.22 -16.78 7.17
N ASP A 26 11.22 -15.44 7.17
CA ASP A 26 10.25 -14.62 7.89
C ASP A 26 8.99 -14.37 7.06
N VAL A 27 9.14 -14.32 5.75
CA VAL A 27 8.06 -14.06 4.79
C VAL A 27 7.91 -15.25 3.86
N ARG A 28 6.69 -15.76 3.69
CA ARG A 28 6.38 -16.88 2.81
C ARG A 28 5.25 -16.53 1.86
N VAL A 29 5.16 -17.30 0.77
CA VAL A 29 4.11 -17.20 -0.23
C VAL A 29 3.11 -18.33 -0.03
N ARG A 30 1.83 -18.00 -0.24
CA ARG A 30 0.74 -18.99 -0.32
C ARG A 30 -0.22 -18.65 -1.45
N ALA A 31 -0.90 -19.67 -1.97
CA ALA A 31 -2.08 -19.47 -2.81
C ALA A 31 -3.29 -19.18 -1.91
N VAL A 32 -4.10 -18.21 -2.31
CA VAL A 32 -5.34 -17.82 -1.66
C VAL A 32 -6.45 -17.85 -2.70
N GLU A 33 -7.63 -18.31 -2.31
CA GLU A 33 -8.84 -18.24 -3.12
C GLU A 33 -9.83 -17.26 -2.49
N VAL A 34 -10.36 -16.36 -3.31
CA VAL A 34 -11.52 -15.52 -2.97
C VAL A 34 -12.73 -16.07 -3.71
N ASP A 35 -13.71 -16.53 -2.96
CA ASP A 35 -15.01 -17.01 -3.49
C ASP A 35 -16.09 -16.00 -3.11
N GLY A 36 -16.09 -14.87 -3.84
CA GLY A 36 -17.06 -13.79 -3.69
C GLY A 36 -16.74 -12.75 -2.63
N LEU A 37 -17.53 -11.68 -2.68
CA LEU A 37 -17.42 -10.52 -1.78
C LEU A 37 -18.64 -10.47 -0.87
N ASN A 38 -18.43 -10.01 0.36
CA ASN A 38 -19.49 -9.58 1.25
C ASN A 38 -19.96 -8.16 0.89
N ASP A 39 -21.12 -7.76 1.39
CA ASP A 39 -21.60 -6.39 1.24
C ASP A 39 -20.61 -5.41 1.89
N GLY A 40 -20.36 -4.29 1.21
CA GLY A 40 -19.37 -3.29 1.60
C GLY A 40 -17.92 -3.63 1.23
N GLN A 41 -17.67 -4.74 0.53
CA GLN A 41 -16.33 -5.12 0.07
C GLN A 41 -16.11 -4.85 -1.42
N LEU A 42 -14.84 -4.74 -1.77
CA LEU A 42 -14.37 -4.68 -3.15
C LEU A 42 -13.14 -5.57 -3.35
N LEU A 43 -12.98 -6.08 -4.57
CA LEU A 43 -11.81 -6.85 -5.00
C LEU A 43 -10.95 -5.97 -5.90
N ILE A 44 -9.68 -5.80 -5.54
CA ILE A 44 -8.70 -4.99 -6.24
C ILE A 44 -7.66 -5.92 -6.85
N LYS A 45 -7.40 -5.80 -8.14
CA LYS A 45 -6.20 -6.36 -8.77
C LYS A 45 -5.06 -5.37 -8.56
N ASN A 46 -4.09 -5.73 -7.72
CA ASN A 46 -2.93 -4.89 -7.48
C ASN A 46 -1.99 -4.92 -8.68
N GLU A 47 -1.57 -3.76 -9.16
CA GLU A 47 -0.60 -3.62 -10.24
C GLU A 47 0.81 -3.33 -9.69
N TYR A 48 0.86 -2.60 -8.57
CA TYR A 48 2.09 -2.33 -7.83
C TYR A 48 1.82 -2.36 -6.33
N PHE A 49 2.82 -2.80 -5.58
CA PHE A 49 2.90 -2.62 -4.13
C PHE A 49 4.26 -2.03 -3.75
N SER A 50 4.31 -1.33 -2.64
CA SER A 50 5.51 -0.64 -2.17
C SER A 50 6.36 -1.54 -1.28
N LEU A 51 7.67 -1.29 -1.27
CA LEU A 51 8.66 -1.89 -0.38
C LEU A 51 9.23 -0.80 0.53
N ASP A 52 8.48 -0.46 1.58
CA ASP A 52 8.83 0.62 2.49
C ASP A 52 9.60 0.12 3.72
N PRO A 53 10.60 0.86 4.23
CA PRO A 53 11.30 0.54 5.48
C PRO A 53 10.35 0.38 6.67
N ALA A 54 9.23 1.10 6.70
CA ALA A 54 8.21 1.01 7.74
C ALA A 54 7.63 -0.40 7.88
N ILE A 55 7.55 -1.17 6.80
CA ILE A 55 7.02 -2.54 6.80
C ILE A 55 7.83 -3.44 7.73
N ARG A 56 9.17 -3.27 7.76
CA ARG A 56 10.02 -4.02 8.69
C ARG A 56 9.65 -3.73 10.14
N GLY A 57 9.32 -2.48 10.48
CA GLY A 57 8.82 -2.11 11.81
C GLY A 57 7.48 -2.77 12.13
N TRP A 58 6.57 -2.85 11.16
CA TRP A 58 5.26 -3.49 11.34
C TRP A 58 5.32 -5.02 11.45
N MET A 59 6.41 -5.66 11.01
CA MET A 59 6.65 -7.09 11.24
C MET A 59 7.09 -7.39 12.68
N SER A 60 7.50 -6.37 13.45
CA SER A 60 7.84 -6.48 14.87
C SER A 60 6.58 -6.39 15.74
N ASP A 61 6.63 -6.89 16.97
CA ASP A 61 5.59 -6.70 17.98
C ASP A 61 5.86 -5.49 18.88
N GLU A 62 6.88 -4.71 18.57
CA GLU A 62 7.19 -3.47 19.26
C GLU A 62 6.09 -2.40 19.02
N PRO A 63 5.80 -1.55 20.02
CA PRO A 63 4.86 -0.45 19.87
C PRO A 63 5.25 0.48 18.72
N SER A 64 4.28 0.80 17.85
CA SER A 64 4.48 1.64 16.68
C SER A 64 3.21 2.46 16.41
N TYR A 65 3.29 3.42 15.47
CA TYR A 65 2.13 4.20 15.00
C TYR A 65 1.09 3.36 14.23
N MET A 66 1.45 2.15 13.81
CA MET A 66 0.54 1.17 13.21
C MET A 66 0.58 -0.13 14.01
N PRO A 67 -0.55 -0.83 14.13
CA PRO A 67 -0.56 -2.15 14.78
C PRO A 67 0.43 -3.11 14.07
N PRO A 68 1.08 -4.01 14.83
CA PRO A 68 1.88 -5.07 14.23
C PRO A 68 1.11 -5.88 13.20
N ILE A 69 1.82 -6.38 12.19
CA ILE A 69 1.27 -7.39 11.28
C ILE A 69 1.15 -8.69 12.08
N GLU A 70 -0.04 -9.28 12.08
CA GLU A 70 -0.27 -10.56 12.75
C GLU A 70 0.48 -11.70 12.06
N LEU A 71 0.91 -12.71 12.83
CA LEU A 71 1.49 -13.92 12.23
C LEU A 71 0.46 -14.59 11.32
N ASN A 72 0.92 -15.05 10.17
CA ASN A 72 0.11 -15.59 9.09
C ASN A 72 -0.83 -14.58 8.39
N ALA A 73 -0.78 -13.30 8.74
CA ALA A 73 -1.46 -12.26 7.96
C ALA A 73 -0.62 -11.82 6.75
N VAL A 74 -1.28 -11.27 5.73
CA VAL A 74 -0.63 -10.67 4.57
C VAL A 74 0.32 -9.54 5.02
N ILE A 75 1.45 -9.42 4.34
CA ILE A 75 2.37 -8.30 4.57
C ILE A 75 1.68 -7.01 4.12
N ARG A 76 1.33 -6.16 5.07
CA ARG A 76 0.68 -4.87 4.82
C ARG A 76 1.60 -3.95 4.03
N SER A 77 1.06 -3.32 2.98
CA SER A 77 1.80 -2.40 2.13
C SER A 77 0.88 -1.41 1.43
N SER A 78 1.42 -0.27 1.03
CA SER A 78 0.75 0.59 0.07
C SER A 78 0.69 -0.09 -1.29
N THR A 79 -0.48 -0.07 -1.93
CA THR A 79 -0.70 -0.62 -3.27
C THR A 79 -1.40 0.39 -4.17
N VAL A 80 -1.31 0.19 -5.46
CA VAL A 80 -2.16 0.82 -6.46
C VAL A 80 -2.64 -0.26 -7.43
N GLY A 81 -3.92 -0.23 -7.76
CA GLY A 81 -4.52 -1.25 -8.60
C GLY A 81 -5.91 -0.88 -9.10
N THR A 82 -6.54 -1.80 -9.79
CA THR A 82 -7.85 -1.62 -10.39
C THR A 82 -8.90 -2.45 -9.66
N VAL A 83 -10.02 -1.84 -9.32
CA VAL A 83 -11.19 -2.54 -8.78
C VAL A 83 -11.77 -3.45 -9.86
N VAL A 84 -11.81 -4.76 -9.60
CA VAL A 84 -12.33 -5.74 -10.56
C VAL A 84 -13.75 -6.19 -10.24
N GLU A 85 -14.12 -6.18 -8.96
CA GLU A 85 -15.50 -6.41 -8.49
C GLU A 85 -15.76 -5.53 -7.26
N SER A 86 -16.98 -5.04 -7.09
CA SER A 86 -17.35 -4.21 -5.93
C SER A 86 -18.78 -4.47 -5.48
N ARG A 87 -18.94 -4.57 -4.16
CA ARG A 87 -20.21 -4.45 -3.42
C ARG A 87 -20.16 -3.26 -2.45
N HIS A 88 -19.19 -2.37 -2.63
CA HIS A 88 -19.04 -1.16 -1.84
C HIS A 88 -19.78 0.01 -2.50
N PRO A 89 -20.52 0.85 -1.75
CA PRO A 89 -21.32 1.93 -2.33
C PRO A 89 -20.47 2.98 -3.07
N ASP A 90 -19.27 3.25 -2.60
CA ASP A 90 -18.42 4.32 -3.11
C ASP A 90 -17.44 3.90 -4.19
N PHE A 91 -17.24 2.59 -4.45
CA PHE A 91 -16.30 2.08 -5.43
C PHE A 91 -17.00 1.22 -6.48
N ALA A 92 -16.57 1.34 -7.74
CA ALA A 92 -17.11 0.58 -8.86
C ALA A 92 -16.00 -0.19 -9.58
N ALA A 93 -16.36 -1.31 -10.22
CA ALA A 93 -15.45 -2.01 -11.12
C ALA A 93 -14.92 -1.05 -12.20
N GLY A 94 -13.60 -1.09 -12.43
CA GLY A 94 -12.88 -0.18 -13.30
C GLY A 94 -12.33 1.09 -12.62
N ASP A 95 -12.71 1.38 -11.37
CA ASP A 95 -12.05 2.44 -10.61
C ASP A 95 -10.59 2.03 -10.34
N VAL A 96 -9.66 2.95 -10.54
CA VAL A 96 -8.27 2.80 -10.11
C VAL A 96 -8.17 3.38 -8.71
N VAL A 97 -7.55 2.62 -7.79
CA VAL A 97 -7.43 3.00 -6.37
C VAL A 97 -6.01 2.81 -5.89
N TYR A 98 -5.60 3.63 -4.93
CA TYR A 98 -4.37 3.44 -4.19
C TYR A 98 -4.65 3.56 -2.69
N GLY A 99 -3.84 2.90 -1.88
CA GLY A 99 -3.98 2.91 -0.44
C GLY A 99 -3.32 1.72 0.24
N LEU A 100 -3.79 1.36 1.43
CA LEU A 100 -3.15 0.36 2.26
C LEU A 100 -3.84 -1.01 2.09
N ASN A 101 -3.14 -1.94 1.44
CA ASN A 101 -3.54 -3.33 1.24
C ASN A 101 -2.37 -4.27 1.63
N GLY A 102 -1.97 -5.20 0.76
CA GLY A 102 -0.91 -6.17 1.06
C GLY A 102 -0.03 -6.53 -0.13
N TRP A 103 1.05 -7.28 0.14
CA TRP A 103 1.88 -7.91 -0.88
C TRP A 103 1.14 -9.12 -1.44
N GLU A 104 0.25 -8.87 -2.36
CA GLU A 104 -0.63 -9.86 -2.97
C GLU A 104 -1.12 -9.39 -4.33
N GLU A 105 -1.46 -10.33 -5.22
CA GLU A 105 -1.94 -9.98 -6.56
C GLU A 105 -3.35 -9.39 -6.54
N TYR A 106 -4.19 -9.84 -5.60
CA TYR A 106 -5.55 -9.32 -5.39
C TYR A 106 -5.77 -9.05 -3.91
N SER A 107 -6.42 -7.93 -3.60
CA SER A 107 -6.82 -7.57 -2.24
C SER A 107 -8.33 -7.48 -2.11
N VAL A 108 -8.89 -8.09 -1.08
CA VAL A 108 -10.26 -7.80 -0.62
C VAL A 108 -10.19 -6.68 0.39
N SER A 109 -10.92 -5.59 0.15
CA SER A 109 -10.91 -4.39 0.99
C SER A 109 -12.32 -3.95 1.34
N ASP A 110 -12.48 -3.27 2.46
CA ASP A 110 -13.69 -2.56 2.89
C ASP A 110 -13.68 -1.08 2.48
N GLY A 111 -12.73 -0.65 1.65
CA GLY A 111 -12.57 0.72 1.20
C GLY A 111 -11.84 1.64 2.18
N TYR A 112 -11.61 1.22 3.42
CA TYR A 112 -10.88 2.01 4.40
C TYR A 112 -9.42 2.19 3.96
N PHE A 113 -8.88 3.38 4.08
CA PHE A 113 -7.55 3.76 3.56
C PHE A 113 -7.41 3.71 2.03
N LEU A 114 -8.49 3.62 1.25
CA LEU A 114 -8.41 3.69 -0.20
C LEU A 114 -8.79 5.08 -0.72
N THR A 115 -8.06 5.53 -1.72
CA THR A 115 -8.33 6.76 -2.47
C THR A 115 -8.42 6.43 -3.95
N LYS A 116 -9.40 7.01 -4.64
CA LYS A 116 -9.52 6.87 -6.10
C LYS A 116 -8.49 7.72 -6.81
N VAL A 117 -7.86 7.14 -7.81
CA VAL A 117 -7.07 7.90 -8.78
C VAL A 117 -8.05 8.71 -9.66
N PRO A 118 -7.78 10.00 -9.93
CA PRO A 118 -8.61 10.80 -10.82
C PRO A 118 -8.74 10.15 -12.21
N LYS A 119 -9.94 10.19 -12.78
CA LYS A 119 -10.22 9.56 -14.10
C LYS A 119 -9.45 10.20 -15.26
N ASP A 120 -9.06 11.46 -15.12
CA ASP A 120 -8.23 12.21 -16.07
C ASP A 120 -6.72 12.08 -15.80
N ASN A 121 -6.34 11.13 -14.95
CA ASN A 121 -4.94 10.87 -14.63
C ASN A 121 -4.10 10.63 -15.87
N ARG A 122 -2.96 11.34 -15.97
CA ARG A 122 -1.99 11.25 -17.06
C ARG A 122 -0.64 10.68 -16.63
N PHE A 123 -0.51 10.32 -15.36
CA PHE A 123 0.73 9.83 -14.77
C PHE A 123 0.70 8.31 -14.63
N PRO A 124 1.85 7.64 -14.75
CA PRO A 124 1.96 6.22 -14.45
C PRO A 124 1.50 5.90 -13.01
N LEU A 125 0.82 4.78 -12.81
CA LEU A 125 0.17 4.44 -11.54
C LEU A 125 1.15 4.34 -10.36
N HIS A 126 2.39 3.93 -10.58
CA HIS A 126 3.40 3.86 -9.52
C HIS A 126 3.72 5.22 -8.87
N TYR A 127 3.39 6.36 -9.53
CA TYR A 127 3.53 7.68 -8.91
C TYR A 127 2.62 7.86 -7.69
N TYR A 128 1.52 7.09 -7.60
CA TYR A 128 0.63 7.09 -6.42
C TYR A 128 1.22 6.35 -5.21
N LEU A 129 2.30 5.59 -5.41
CA LEU A 129 3.10 5.01 -4.33
C LEU A 129 4.35 5.84 -3.99
N SER A 130 4.60 6.93 -4.72
CA SER A 130 5.75 7.83 -4.53
C SER A 130 5.30 9.29 -4.43
N ALA A 131 5.45 10.08 -5.51
CA ALA A 131 5.21 11.52 -5.51
C ALA A 131 3.79 11.95 -5.10
N PHE A 132 2.74 11.18 -5.47
CA PHE A 132 1.35 11.47 -5.11
C PHE A 132 0.85 10.67 -3.89
N GLY A 133 1.70 9.86 -3.28
CA GLY A 133 1.40 9.07 -2.09
C GLY A 133 2.06 9.64 -0.82
N ALA A 134 2.18 8.78 0.19
CA ALA A 134 2.74 9.14 1.49
C ALA A 134 4.17 9.71 1.41
N VAL A 135 4.98 9.23 0.46
CA VAL A 135 6.37 9.70 0.26
C VAL A 135 6.40 11.16 -0.18
N GLY A 136 5.58 11.52 -1.18
CA GLY A 136 5.48 12.91 -1.65
C GLY A 136 4.89 13.86 -0.61
N LEU A 137 3.88 13.42 0.13
CA LEU A 137 3.34 14.19 1.27
C LEU A 137 4.40 14.41 2.35
N THR A 138 5.22 13.41 2.64
CA THR A 138 6.34 13.52 3.59
C THR A 138 7.36 14.54 3.11
N ALA A 139 7.74 14.53 1.82
CA ALA A 139 8.64 15.52 1.25
C ALA A 139 8.04 16.93 1.32
N TYR A 140 6.79 17.08 0.90
CA TYR A 140 6.09 18.36 0.90
C TYR A 140 6.01 18.98 2.30
N PHE A 141 5.44 18.26 3.27
CA PHE A 141 5.30 18.77 4.65
C PHE A 141 6.64 18.88 5.37
N GLY A 142 7.61 18.04 5.02
CA GLY A 142 8.97 18.17 5.52
C GLY A 142 9.61 19.53 5.18
N ILE A 143 9.37 20.02 3.97
CA ILE A 143 9.90 21.32 3.50
C ILE A 143 9.02 22.48 3.98
N THR A 144 7.71 22.37 3.83
CA THR A 144 6.80 23.51 4.09
C THR A 144 6.55 23.73 5.57
N ASP A 145 6.27 22.65 6.32
CA ASP A 145 5.79 22.76 7.70
C ASP A 145 6.91 22.49 8.72
N ALA A 146 7.74 21.47 8.50
CA ALA A 146 8.77 21.12 9.47
C ALA A 146 10.03 21.98 9.33
N ALA A 147 10.49 22.24 8.11
CA ALA A 147 11.65 23.09 7.83
C ALA A 147 11.29 24.56 7.65
N GLU A 148 10.02 24.89 7.41
CA GLU A 148 9.53 26.26 7.12
C GLU A 148 10.39 26.99 6.07
N LEU A 149 10.81 26.25 5.03
CA LEU A 149 11.77 26.72 4.03
C LEU A 149 11.23 27.94 3.27
N LYS A 150 12.06 28.96 3.09
CA LYS A 150 11.72 30.22 2.43
C LYS A 150 12.63 30.47 1.24
N ALA A 151 12.19 31.32 0.34
CA ALA A 151 12.99 31.75 -0.80
C ALA A 151 14.31 32.38 -0.33
N GLY A 152 15.43 31.87 -0.85
CA GLY A 152 16.77 32.27 -0.48
C GLY A 152 17.46 31.42 0.59
N ASP A 153 16.74 30.49 1.22
CA ASP A 153 17.33 29.55 2.17
C ASP A 153 18.22 28.52 1.47
N THR A 154 19.12 27.91 2.22
CA THR A 154 19.94 26.78 1.78
C THR A 154 19.47 25.52 2.48
N LEU A 155 19.00 24.53 1.70
CA LEU A 155 18.57 23.23 2.19
C LEU A 155 19.74 22.23 2.13
N LEU A 156 20.07 21.62 3.27
CA LEU A 156 20.94 20.44 3.33
C LEU A 156 20.09 19.19 3.49
N MET A 157 20.12 18.32 2.49
CA MET A 157 19.33 17.08 2.47
C MET A 157 20.22 15.86 2.71
N SER A 158 19.99 15.13 3.81
CA SER A 158 20.55 13.80 3.99
C SER A 158 19.76 12.78 3.17
N ALA A 159 20.40 11.68 2.75
CA ALA A 159 19.78 10.66 1.92
C ALA A 159 19.04 11.22 0.67
N ALA A 160 19.65 12.20 -0.01
CA ALA A 160 19.08 12.93 -1.14
C ALA A 160 18.69 12.04 -2.33
N ALA A 161 19.28 10.84 -2.46
CA ALA A 161 18.92 9.85 -3.47
C ALA A 161 17.85 8.84 -2.98
N GLY A 162 17.36 8.99 -1.75
CA GLY A 162 16.26 8.18 -1.21
C GLY A 162 14.88 8.61 -1.71
N ALA A 163 13.85 7.84 -1.38
CA ALA A 163 12.49 8.07 -1.87
C ALA A 163 11.94 9.46 -1.51
N VAL A 164 12.17 9.95 -0.28
CA VAL A 164 11.74 11.28 0.15
C VAL A 164 12.70 12.35 -0.35
N GLY A 165 14.02 12.11 -0.22
CA GLY A 165 15.04 13.12 -0.53
C GLY A 165 15.17 13.46 -2.01
N SER A 166 14.68 12.61 -2.92
CA SER A 166 14.70 12.83 -4.36
C SER A 166 13.48 13.60 -4.90
N LEU A 167 12.48 13.86 -4.08
CA LEU A 167 11.27 14.64 -4.39
C LEU A 167 11.40 16.08 -3.91
#